data_4d4ea69a823275121b8fabcb2a9649d8
#
_entry.id   4d4ea69a823275121b8fabcb2a9649d8
#
_cell.length_a   1.000
_cell.length_b   1.000
_cell.length_c   1.000
_cell.angle_alpha   90.00
_cell.angle_beta   90.00
_cell.angle_gamma   90.00
#
_symmetry.space_group_name_H-M   'P 1'
#
loop_
_entity.id
_entity.type
_entity.pdbx_description
1 polymer ?
#
loop_
_entity_poly.entity_id
_entity_poly.type
_entity_poly.pdbx_seq_one_letter_code
_entity_poly.pdbx_strand_id
1 'polypeptide(L)'
;MRLAGKVILVTGAASGMGRVATAMFAAQGAKVIAADLNVAGLDETMAGLEGALADSVLAVTGNVTDSDDMARMIGESVERFGKLNVLYNNAGIMPEADTSVVETSEDVWVQILDVNLKSIFLVCKHGIPALIEAGGGSIINIASFVALVGCTTPQDAYTASKGGVLSLTRSLAVQYGPHGVRANAICPGPILTPMTEQLFPNEEERLKRLNRIPLGRFGRAEDIVHAGVFLASDESSWMTGSQFVVDGGITVNYF
;
A
#
# COMPACT_ATOMS: atom_id res chain seq x y z
N MET A 1 -14.87 -8.26 -15.15
CA MET A 1 -13.85 -7.34 -14.62
C MET A 1 -14.36 -6.79 -13.29
N ARG A 2 -13.68 -7.11 -12.19
CA ARG A 2 -14.12 -6.81 -10.82
C ARG A 2 -14.05 -5.32 -10.46
N LEU A 3 -13.26 -4.54 -11.20
CA LEU A 3 -13.01 -3.12 -10.96
C LEU A 3 -13.51 -2.23 -12.10
N ALA A 4 -14.40 -2.74 -12.97
CA ALA A 4 -14.95 -1.97 -14.06
C ALA A 4 -15.61 -0.67 -13.55
N GLY A 5 -15.24 0.46 -14.16
CA GLY A 5 -15.76 1.78 -13.80
C GLY A 5 -15.19 2.38 -12.51
N LYS A 6 -14.26 1.72 -11.81
CA LYS A 6 -13.55 2.30 -10.64
C LYS A 6 -12.36 3.14 -11.11
N VAL A 7 -12.07 4.20 -10.38
CA VAL A 7 -10.86 5.04 -10.50
C VAL A 7 -10.06 4.88 -9.23
N ILE A 8 -8.79 4.50 -9.35
CA ILE A 8 -7.92 4.07 -8.24
C ILE A 8 -6.63 4.87 -8.23
N LEU A 9 -6.33 5.56 -7.14
CA LEU A 9 -5.00 6.11 -6.90
C LEU A 9 -4.12 5.05 -6.22
N VAL A 10 -2.97 4.74 -6.82
CA VAL A 10 -1.94 3.86 -6.29
C VAL A 10 -0.70 4.67 -5.97
N THR A 11 -0.29 4.75 -4.71
CA THR A 11 0.98 5.39 -4.31
C THR A 11 2.11 4.37 -4.23
N GLY A 12 3.35 4.79 -4.52
CA GLY A 12 4.50 3.89 -4.59
C GLY A 12 4.44 2.98 -5.83
N ALA A 13 3.98 3.52 -6.96
CA ALA A 13 3.70 2.75 -8.17
C ALA A 13 4.93 2.43 -9.03
N ALA A 14 6.10 3.01 -8.71
CA ALA A 14 7.32 2.85 -9.51
C ALA A 14 7.97 1.47 -9.38
N SER A 15 7.65 0.68 -8.36
CA SER A 15 8.30 -0.61 -8.12
C SER A 15 7.44 -1.58 -7.30
N GLY A 16 7.91 -2.82 -7.13
CA GLY A 16 7.38 -3.81 -6.20
C GLY A 16 5.87 -4.00 -6.28
N MET A 17 5.19 -4.01 -5.13
CA MET A 17 3.75 -4.23 -5.04
C MET A 17 2.93 -3.13 -5.73
N GLY A 18 3.39 -1.87 -5.72
CA GLY A 18 2.68 -0.77 -6.36
C GLY A 18 2.66 -0.89 -7.89
N ARG A 19 3.78 -1.29 -8.51
CA ARG A 19 3.86 -1.59 -9.95
C ARG A 19 2.88 -2.71 -10.34
N VAL A 20 2.91 -3.81 -9.58
CA VAL A 20 1.99 -4.95 -9.81
C VAL A 20 0.54 -4.54 -9.59
N ALA A 21 0.24 -3.72 -8.57
CA ALA A 21 -1.11 -3.21 -8.31
C ALA A 21 -1.61 -2.37 -9.48
N THR A 22 -0.78 -1.48 -10.03
CA THR A 22 -1.12 -0.66 -11.20
C THR A 22 -1.58 -1.53 -12.37
N ALA A 23 -0.76 -2.52 -12.75
CA ALA A 23 -1.07 -3.42 -13.86
C ALA A 23 -2.32 -4.28 -13.59
N MET A 24 -2.42 -4.88 -12.40
CA MET A 24 -3.52 -5.79 -12.06
C MET A 24 -4.86 -5.05 -11.93
N PHE A 25 -4.87 -3.84 -11.35
CA PHE A 25 -6.11 -3.05 -11.26
C PHE A 25 -6.58 -2.61 -12.64
N ALA A 26 -5.67 -2.16 -13.51
CA ALA A 26 -5.99 -1.86 -14.90
C ALA A 26 -6.54 -3.10 -15.65
N ALA A 27 -5.92 -4.25 -15.49
CA ALA A 27 -6.39 -5.52 -16.07
C ALA A 27 -7.77 -5.96 -15.54
N GLN A 28 -8.17 -5.52 -14.34
CA GLN A 28 -9.51 -5.72 -13.79
C GLN A 28 -10.52 -4.65 -14.22
N GLY A 29 -10.13 -3.73 -15.11
CA GLY A 29 -11.01 -2.72 -15.72
C GLY A 29 -11.08 -1.40 -14.98
N ALA A 30 -10.18 -1.15 -14.04
CA ALA A 30 -10.06 0.16 -13.39
C ALA A 30 -9.35 1.18 -14.31
N LYS A 31 -9.63 2.47 -14.08
CA LYS A 31 -8.72 3.56 -14.42
C LYS A 31 -7.78 3.75 -13.24
N VAL A 32 -6.47 3.85 -13.49
CA VAL A 32 -5.46 3.90 -12.42
C VAL A 32 -4.63 5.16 -12.53
N ILE A 33 -4.42 5.82 -11.40
CA ILE A 33 -3.41 6.86 -11.24
C ILE A 33 -2.22 6.21 -10.54
N ALA A 34 -1.12 6.07 -11.27
CA ALA A 34 0.14 5.50 -10.78
C ALA A 34 1.03 6.65 -10.28
N ALA A 35 1.10 6.83 -8.95
CA ALA A 35 1.79 7.93 -8.33
C ALA A 35 3.10 7.46 -7.66
N ASP A 36 4.20 8.15 -7.93
CA ASP A 36 5.50 7.91 -7.29
C ASP A 36 6.41 9.14 -7.40
N LEU A 37 7.42 9.21 -6.55
CA LEU A 37 8.50 10.19 -6.64
C LEU A 37 9.53 9.81 -7.72
N ASN A 38 9.71 8.53 -7.99
CA ASN A 38 10.71 7.99 -8.91
C ASN A 38 10.17 7.96 -10.35
N VAL A 39 10.52 8.99 -11.13
CA VAL A 39 10.09 9.13 -12.53
C VAL A 39 10.53 7.93 -13.38
N ALA A 40 11.79 7.51 -13.30
CA ALA A 40 12.31 6.40 -14.10
C ALA A 40 11.56 5.08 -13.80
N GLY A 41 11.27 4.83 -12.51
CA GLY A 41 10.48 3.66 -12.13
C GLY A 41 9.01 3.73 -12.59
N LEU A 42 8.42 4.94 -12.67
CA LEU A 42 7.10 5.12 -13.29
C LEU A 42 7.15 4.84 -14.80
N ASP A 43 8.18 5.31 -15.49
CA ASP A 43 8.37 5.04 -16.92
C ASP A 43 8.48 3.51 -17.19
N GLU A 44 9.23 2.79 -16.34
CA GLU A 44 9.30 1.33 -16.41
C GLU A 44 7.93 0.68 -16.16
N THR A 45 7.16 1.19 -15.19
CA THR A 45 5.81 0.69 -14.91
C THR A 45 4.90 0.89 -16.11
N MET A 46 4.94 2.07 -16.74
CA MET A 46 4.17 2.38 -17.94
C MET A 46 4.60 1.55 -19.15
N ALA A 47 5.91 1.36 -19.33
CA ALA A 47 6.46 0.53 -20.42
C ALA A 47 6.05 -0.95 -20.30
N GLY A 48 5.78 -1.44 -19.09
CA GLY A 48 5.27 -2.79 -18.84
C GLY A 48 3.77 -2.98 -19.14
N LEU A 49 3.04 -1.91 -19.50
CA LEU A 49 1.63 -1.96 -19.83
C LEU A 49 1.44 -2.02 -21.36
N GLU A 50 0.61 -2.92 -21.85
CA GLU A 50 0.37 -3.11 -23.28
C GLU A 50 -1.05 -2.67 -23.69
N GLY A 51 -1.15 -2.08 -24.88
CA GLY A 51 -2.43 -1.76 -25.53
C GLY A 51 -3.38 -0.94 -24.67
N ALA A 52 -4.62 -1.38 -24.56
CA ALA A 52 -5.68 -0.68 -23.81
C ALA A 52 -5.40 -0.54 -22.29
N LEU A 53 -4.46 -1.29 -21.73
CA LEU A 53 -4.06 -1.11 -20.33
C LEU A 53 -3.28 0.20 -20.15
N ALA A 54 -2.38 0.52 -21.07
CA ALA A 54 -1.64 1.80 -21.02
C ALA A 54 -2.60 3.00 -21.07
N ASP A 55 -3.64 2.96 -21.90
CA ASP A 55 -4.66 4.01 -22.01
C ASP A 55 -5.54 4.17 -20.75
N SER A 56 -5.52 3.17 -19.88
CA SER A 56 -6.27 3.18 -18.62
C SER A 56 -5.46 3.66 -17.43
N VAL A 57 -4.16 3.95 -17.60
CA VAL A 57 -3.27 4.38 -16.52
C VAL A 57 -2.76 5.80 -16.80
N LEU A 58 -2.75 6.64 -15.77
CA LEU A 58 -2.11 7.95 -15.73
C LEU A 58 -0.93 7.89 -14.75
N ALA A 59 0.28 8.10 -15.24
CA ALA A 59 1.45 8.25 -14.37
C ALA A 59 1.54 9.70 -13.86
N VAL A 60 1.72 9.88 -12.55
CA VAL A 60 1.83 11.19 -11.90
C VAL A 60 3.02 11.18 -10.95
N THR A 61 3.98 12.08 -11.19
CA THR A 61 5.13 12.25 -10.30
C THR A 61 4.76 13.14 -9.12
N GLY A 62 5.10 12.73 -7.89
CA GLY A 62 4.91 13.54 -6.70
C GLY A 62 5.39 12.86 -5.42
N ASN A 63 5.62 13.69 -4.40
CA ASN A 63 6.07 13.26 -3.09
C ASN A 63 4.87 13.06 -2.15
N VAL A 64 4.64 11.83 -1.69
CA VAL A 64 3.54 11.49 -0.77
C VAL A 64 3.65 12.17 0.61
N THR A 65 4.82 12.73 0.96
CA THR A 65 5.03 13.46 2.21
C THR A 65 4.75 14.96 2.10
N ASP A 66 4.47 15.44 0.86
CA ASP A 66 4.14 16.82 0.56
C ASP A 66 2.62 16.98 0.36
N SER A 67 2.03 17.96 1.07
CA SER A 67 0.57 18.16 1.06
C SER A 67 0.07 18.74 -0.26
N ASP A 68 0.86 19.62 -0.90
CA ASP A 68 0.46 20.27 -2.15
C ASP A 68 0.56 19.29 -3.32
N ASP A 69 1.59 18.43 -3.32
CA ASP A 69 1.69 17.31 -4.26
C ASP A 69 0.50 16.36 -4.13
N MET A 70 0.08 16.03 -2.90
CA MET A 70 -1.09 15.17 -2.69
C MET A 70 -2.38 15.82 -3.22
N ALA A 71 -2.59 17.11 -2.95
CA ALA A 71 -3.74 17.85 -3.46
C ALA A 71 -3.75 17.86 -5.00
N ARG A 72 -2.60 18.10 -5.63
CA ARG A 72 -2.43 18.11 -7.08
C ARG A 72 -2.70 16.74 -7.69
N MET A 73 -2.09 15.67 -7.18
CA MET A 73 -2.28 14.30 -7.70
C MET A 73 -3.75 13.85 -7.65
N ILE A 74 -4.45 14.20 -6.58
CA ILE A 74 -5.88 13.91 -6.45
C ILE A 74 -6.70 14.77 -7.41
N GLY A 75 -6.36 16.05 -7.56
CA GLY A 75 -6.99 16.94 -8.53
C GLY A 75 -6.86 16.44 -9.96
N GLU A 76 -5.63 16.08 -10.39
CA GLU A 76 -5.36 15.48 -11.70
C GLU A 76 -6.14 14.17 -11.94
N SER A 77 -6.32 13.37 -10.87
CA SER A 77 -7.13 12.14 -10.92
C SER A 77 -8.58 12.41 -11.27
N VAL A 78 -9.17 13.39 -10.57
CA VAL A 78 -10.57 13.80 -10.77
C VAL A 78 -10.74 14.50 -12.12
N GLU A 79 -9.84 15.39 -12.50
CA GLU A 79 -9.84 16.06 -13.80
C GLU A 79 -9.81 15.05 -14.96
N ARG A 80 -8.89 14.06 -14.88
CA ARG A 80 -8.68 13.08 -15.95
C ARG A 80 -9.78 12.06 -16.10
N PHE A 81 -10.38 11.60 -14.98
CA PHE A 81 -11.31 10.46 -14.98
C PHE A 81 -12.69 10.78 -14.39
N GLY A 82 -12.93 12.02 -13.97
CA GLY A 82 -14.22 12.54 -13.50
C GLY A 82 -14.58 12.16 -12.06
N LYS A 83 -13.80 11.28 -11.39
CA LYS A 83 -14.06 10.80 -10.02
C LYS A 83 -12.85 10.09 -9.43
N LEU A 84 -12.94 9.79 -8.13
CA LEU A 84 -12.01 8.89 -7.44
C LEU A 84 -12.83 7.91 -6.57
N ASN A 85 -12.54 6.61 -6.64
CA ASN A 85 -13.28 5.58 -5.91
C ASN A 85 -12.40 4.80 -4.92
N VAL A 86 -11.08 4.73 -5.15
CA VAL A 86 -10.19 3.93 -4.31
C VAL A 86 -8.88 4.66 -4.07
N LEU A 87 -8.44 4.67 -2.80
CA LEU A 87 -7.10 5.05 -2.39
C LEU A 87 -6.34 3.78 -2.01
N TYR A 88 -5.34 3.40 -2.80
CA TYR A 88 -4.44 2.29 -2.50
C TYR A 88 -3.11 2.84 -1.99
N ASN A 89 -3.01 2.99 -0.68
CA ASN A 89 -1.89 3.60 0.04
C ASN A 89 -0.78 2.57 0.24
N ASN A 90 0.09 2.46 -0.77
CA ASN A 90 1.14 1.44 -0.81
C ASN A 90 2.55 2.03 -0.62
N ALA A 91 2.76 3.32 -0.86
CA ALA A 91 4.06 3.96 -0.64
C ALA A 91 4.60 3.67 0.77
N GLY A 92 5.87 3.32 0.84
CA GLY A 92 6.53 3.01 2.11
C GLY A 92 8.01 2.73 1.92
N ILE A 93 8.77 2.91 2.99
CA ILE A 93 10.22 2.65 3.05
C ILE A 93 10.56 1.80 4.28
N MET A 94 11.68 1.11 4.19
CA MET A 94 12.29 0.35 5.28
C MET A 94 13.83 0.40 5.08
N PRO A 95 14.48 1.51 5.42
CA PRO A 95 15.92 1.67 5.25
C PRO A 95 16.70 0.77 6.24
N GLU A 96 17.89 0.32 5.86
CA GLU A 96 18.80 -0.48 6.70
C GLU A 96 19.21 0.25 8.00
N ALA A 97 19.14 1.58 8.01
CA ALA A 97 19.43 2.39 9.18
C ALA A 97 18.33 2.33 10.26
N ASP A 98 17.17 1.72 9.98
CA ASP A 98 16.15 1.42 10.99
C ASP A 98 16.52 0.13 11.72
N THR A 99 17.00 0.29 12.92
CA THR A 99 17.48 -0.79 13.80
C THR A 99 16.74 -0.75 15.14
N SER A 100 17.45 -0.85 16.25
CA SER A 100 16.85 -0.79 17.58
C SER A 100 16.53 0.67 17.99
N VAL A 101 15.61 0.83 18.94
CA VAL A 101 15.23 2.14 19.50
C VAL A 101 16.42 2.89 20.11
N VAL A 102 17.48 2.19 20.45
CA VAL A 102 18.71 2.80 21.04
C VAL A 102 19.64 3.33 19.96
N GLU A 103 19.62 2.72 18.76
CA GLU A 103 20.61 2.99 17.70
C GLU A 103 20.03 3.77 16.52
N THR A 104 18.71 3.67 16.27
CA THR A 104 18.05 4.41 15.20
C THR A 104 18.08 5.91 15.50
N SER A 105 18.59 6.70 14.55
CA SER A 105 18.60 8.17 14.69
C SER A 105 17.19 8.76 14.59
N GLU A 106 16.99 9.94 15.22
CA GLU A 106 15.71 10.66 15.11
C GLU A 106 15.36 11.02 13.67
N ASP A 107 16.33 11.34 12.82
CA ASP A 107 16.09 11.65 11.41
C ASP A 107 15.55 10.45 10.65
N VAL A 108 16.08 9.25 10.86
CA VAL A 108 15.59 8.00 10.27
C VAL A 108 14.18 7.67 10.77
N TRP A 109 13.95 7.85 12.09
CA TRP A 109 12.64 7.70 12.68
C TRP A 109 11.59 8.62 12.01
N VAL A 110 11.91 9.92 11.92
CA VAL A 110 11.01 10.92 11.31
C VAL A 110 10.77 10.60 9.84
N GLN A 111 11.81 10.27 9.08
CA GLN A 111 11.69 9.91 7.66
C GLN A 111 10.73 8.73 7.45
N ILE A 112 10.85 7.68 8.26
CA ILE A 112 10.00 6.49 8.16
C ILE A 112 8.56 6.83 8.51
N LEU A 113 8.32 7.57 9.58
CA LEU A 113 6.97 7.99 9.96
C LEU A 113 6.34 8.91 8.92
N ASP A 114 7.10 9.82 8.33
CA ASP A 114 6.62 10.71 7.28
C ASP A 114 6.18 9.92 6.04
N VAL A 115 7.01 8.99 5.58
CA VAL A 115 6.69 8.22 4.38
C VAL A 115 5.64 7.14 4.64
N ASN A 116 5.70 6.40 5.75
CA ASN A 116 4.85 5.23 5.96
C ASN A 116 3.49 5.55 6.61
N LEU A 117 3.40 6.64 7.36
CA LEU A 117 2.18 6.97 8.13
C LEU A 117 1.60 8.33 7.77
N LYS A 118 2.41 9.42 7.84
CA LYS A 118 1.93 10.77 7.50
C LYS A 118 1.46 10.86 6.05
N SER A 119 2.12 10.15 5.12
CA SER A 119 1.66 10.08 3.72
C SER A 119 0.22 9.60 3.62
N ILE A 120 -0.15 8.55 4.34
CA ILE A 120 -1.52 8.01 4.35
C ILE A 120 -2.51 9.06 4.87
N PHE A 121 -2.12 9.78 5.94
CA PHE A 121 -2.92 10.91 6.43
C PHE A 121 -3.13 11.95 5.32
N LEU A 122 -2.08 12.36 4.60
CA LEU A 122 -2.17 13.37 3.55
C LEU A 122 -3.00 12.91 2.35
N VAL A 123 -2.79 11.66 1.89
CA VAL A 123 -3.62 11.07 0.82
C VAL A 123 -5.09 11.04 1.23
N CYS A 124 -5.39 10.62 2.46
CA CYS A 124 -6.75 10.59 2.98
C CYS A 124 -7.35 12.00 3.16
N LYS A 125 -6.57 12.96 3.65
CA LYS A 125 -6.99 14.35 3.83
C LYS A 125 -7.53 14.96 2.53
N HIS A 126 -6.83 14.75 1.42
CA HIS A 126 -7.20 15.29 0.12
C HIS A 126 -8.13 14.38 -0.68
N GLY A 127 -8.03 13.05 -0.50
CA GLY A 127 -8.78 12.07 -1.29
C GLY A 127 -10.18 11.75 -0.75
N ILE A 128 -10.40 11.79 0.56
CA ILE A 128 -11.71 11.47 1.14
C ILE A 128 -12.83 12.36 0.62
N PRO A 129 -12.65 13.69 0.47
CA PRO A 129 -13.69 14.53 -0.15
C PRO A 129 -14.10 14.04 -1.53
N ALA A 130 -13.14 13.66 -2.38
CA ALA A 130 -13.42 13.13 -3.72
C ALA A 130 -14.12 11.75 -3.69
N LEU A 131 -13.78 10.89 -2.72
CA LEU A 131 -14.51 9.62 -2.51
C LEU A 131 -15.96 9.87 -2.12
N ILE A 132 -16.23 10.82 -1.23
CA ILE A 132 -17.59 11.17 -0.79
C ILE A 132 -18.39 11.75 -1.96
N GLU A 133 -17.80 12.64 -2.76
CA GLU A 133 -18.42 13.21 -3.96
C GLU A 133 -18.77 12.14 -5.01
N ALA A 134 -17.94 11.09 -5.10
CA ALA A 134 -18.20 9.93 -5.97
C ALA A 134 -19.29 8.97 -5.41
N GLY A 135 -19.90 9.28 -4.26
CA GLY A 135 -20.93 8.46 -3.61
C GLY A 135 -20.39 7.39 -2.68
N GLY A 136 -19.13 7.50 -2.23
CA GLY A 136 -18.44 6.56 -1.38
C GLY A 136 -17.23 5.92 -2.06
N GLY A 137 -16.50 5.06 -1.32
CA GLY A 137 -15.30 4.47 -1.87
C GLY A 137 -14.58 3.51 -0.92
N SER A 138 -13.34 3.14 -1.28
CA SER A 138 -12.51 2.23 -0.50
C SER A 138 -11.12 2.82 -0.26
N ILE A 139 -10.70 2.87 0.99
CA ILE A 139 -9.34 3.16 1.42
C ILE A 139 -8.67 1.83 1.77
N ILE A 140 -7.54 1.54 1.15
CA ILE A 140 -6.75 0.32 1.34
C ILE A 140 -5.35 0.74 1.74
N ASN A 141 -5.00 0.51 3.00
CA ASN A 141 -3.71 0.87 3.56
C ASN A 141 -2.80 -0.36 3.63
N ILE A 142 -1.60 -0.26 3.08
CA ILE A 142 -0.61 -1.33 3.20
C ILE A 142 0.15 -1.17 4.52
N ALA A 143 -0.24 -2.00 5.49
CA ALA A 143 0.44 -2.16 6.77
C ALA A 143 1.57 -3.19 6.66
N SER A 144 1.72 -4.06 7.63
CA SER A 144 2.67 -5.18 7.65
C SER A 144 2.27 -6.17 8.75
N PHE A 145 2.70 -7.41 8.62
CA PHE A 145 2.57 -8.41 9.69
C PHE A 145 3.32 -8.02 10.97
N VAL A 146 4.42 -7.24 10.88
CA VAL A 146 5.15 -6.74 12.06
C VAL A 146 4.36 -5.74 12.90
N ALA A 147 3.27 -5.20 12.38
CA ALA A 147 2.31 -4.42 13.16
C ALA A 147 1.44 -5.27 14.10
N LEU A 148 1.47 -6.60 13.94
CA LEU A 148 0.65 -7.57 14.68
C LEU A 148 1.48 -8.41 15.65
N VAL A 149 2.76 -8.64 15.32
CA VAL A 149 3.66 -9.50 16.10
C VAL A 149 5.03 -8.85 16.22
N GLY A 150 5.77 -9.18 17.30
CA GLY A 150 7.15 -8.75 17.46
C GLY A 150 8.08 -9.41 16.43
N CYS A 151 9.14 -8.72 16.05
CA CYS A 151 10.18 -9.21 15.17
C CYS A 151 11.53 -9.28 15.90
N THR A 152 12.28 -10.36 15.73
CA THR A 152 13.63 -10.49 16.30
C THR A 152 14.67 -9.63 15.58
N THR A 153 14.42 -9.30 14.32
CA THR A 153 15.23 -8.34 13.57
C THR A 153 14.74 -6.94 13.91
N PRO A 154 15.57 -6.07 14.50
CA PRO A 154 15.15 -4.73 14.87
C PRO A 154 14.77 -3.91 13.63
N GLN A 155 13.65 -3.21 13.72
CA GLN A 155 13.10 -2.28 12.72
C GLN A 155 12.00 -1.44 13.41
N ASP A 156 12.40 -0.73 14.46
CA ASP A 156 11.44 -0.21 15.44
C ASP A 156 10.60 0.94 14.88
N ALA A 157 11.20 1.84 14.08
CA ALA A 157 10.46 2.92 13.43
C ALA A 157 9.46 2.38 12.37
N TYR A 158 9.89 1.40 11.58
CA TYR A 158 9.00 0.73 10.61
C TYR A 158 7.82 0.06 11.32
N THR A 159 8.11 -0.72 12.37
CA THR A 159 7.08 -1.41 13.17
C THR A 159 6.09 -0.41 13.77
N ALA A 160 6.57 0.68 14.38
CA ALA A 160 5.73 1.73 14.94
C ALA A 160 4.87 2.40 13.85
N SER A 161 5.46 2.71 12.68
CA SER A 161 4.72 3.31 11.56
C SER A 161 3.58 2.41 11.09
N LYS A 162 3.83 1.10 10.93
CA LYS A 162 2.83 0.13 10.46
C LYS A 162 1.76 -0.17 11.53
N GLY A 163 2.10 -0.11 12.82
CA GLY A 163 1.13 -0.11 13.92
C GLY A 163 0.21 1.12 13.87
N GLY A 164 0.78 2.30 13.61
CA GLY A 164 0.04 3.55 13.40
C GLY A 164 -0.95 3.46 12.24
N VAL A 165 -0.56 2.82 11.13
CA VAL A 165 -1.44 2.58 9.97
C VAL A 165 -2.69 1.78 10.37
N LEU A 166 -2.55 0.73 11.18
CA LEU A 166 -3.70 -0.05 11.65
C LEU A 166 -4.65 0.78 12.51
N SER A 167 -4.11 1.61 13.40
CA SER A 167 -4.91 2.50 14.26
C SER A 167 -5.63 3.58 13.45
N LEU A 168 -4.92 4.22 12.50
CA LEU A 168 -5.52 5.21 11.60
C LEU A 168 -6.63 4.58 10.74
N THR A 169 -6.42 3.37 10.23
CA THR A 169 -7.43 2.65 9.42
C THR A 169 -8.74 2.47 10.17
N ARG A 170 -8.70 2.05 11.46
CA ARG A 170 -9.90 1.91 12.29
C ARG A 170 -10.61 3.25 12.52
N SER A 171 -9.83 4.30 12.76
CA SER A 171 -10.37 5.66 12.94
C SER A 171 -11.10 6.15 11.69
N LEU A 172 -10.49 5.99 10.51
CA LEU A 172 -11.10 6.35 9.22
C LEU A 172 -12.37 5.54 8.94
N ALA A 173 -12.36 4.25 9.22
CA ALA A 173 -13.51 3.37 9.02
C ALA A 173 -14.75 3.83 9.79
N VAL A 174 -14.57 4.21 11.05
CA VAL A 174 -15.67 4.67 11.91
C VAL A 174 -16.17 6.07 11.50
N GLN A 175 -15.24 6.99 11.21
CA GLN A 175 -15.59 8.38 10.89
C GLN A 175 -16.28 8.52 9.52
N TYR A 176 -15.82 7.78 8.51
CA TYR A 176 -16.27 7.95 7.13
C TYR A 176 -17.22 6.85 6.64
N GLY A 177 -17.46 5.81 7.45
CA GLY A 177 -18.46 4.79 7.17
C GLY A 177 -19.86 5.37 6.87
N PRO A 178 -20.37 6.35 7.64
CA PRO A 178 -21.65 7.01 7.34
C PRO A 178 -21.71 7.70 5.97
N HIS A 179 -20.57 8.00 5.37
CA HIS A 179 -20.44 8.60 4.03
C HIS A 179 -20.20 7.56 2.92
N GLY A 180 -20.36 6.27 3.21
CA GLY A 180 -20.11 5.18 2.24
C GLY A 180 -18.64 4.91 1.96
N VAL A 181 -17.72 5.46 2.76
CA VAL A 181 -16.28 5.23 2.60
C VAL A 181 -15.82 4.12 3.56
N ARG A 182 -15.30 3.04 3.01
CA ARG A 182 -14.70 1.94 3.75
C ARG A 182 -13.19 2.15 3.89
N ALA A 183 -12.61 1.75 5.01
CA ALA A 183 -11.16 1.77 5.20
C ALA A 183 -10.69 0.44 5.79
N ASN A 184 -9.78 -0.24 5.12
CA ASN A 184 -9.21 -1.52 5.55
C ASN A 184 -7.69 -1.51 5.39
N ALA A 185 -7.00 -2.30 6.19
CA ALA A 185 -5.56 -2.50 6.09
C ALA A 185 -5.24 -3.90 5.57
N ILE A 186 -4.31 -4.02 4.64
CA ILE A 186 -3.68 -5.30 4.31
C ILE A 186 -2.39 -5.39 5.13
N CYS A 187 -2.16 -6.56 5.73
CA CYS A 187 -0.95 -6.87 6.50
C CYS A 187 -0.15 -7.95 5.76
N PRO A 188 0.73 -7.57 4.82
CA PRO A 188 1.58 -8.52 4.12
C PRO A 188 2.55 -9.22 5.06
N GLY A 189 2.81 -10.51 4.81
CA GLY A 189 3.96 -11.23 5.33
C GLY A 189 5.24 -10.92 4.55
N PRO A 190 6.26 -11.79 4.63
CA PRO A 190 7.49 -11.63 3.86
C PRO A 190 7.23 -11.82 2.36
N ILE A 191 7.25 -10.71 1.61
CA ILE A 191 7.03 -10.66 0.15
C ILE A 191 8.36 -10.38 -0.54
N LEU A 192 8.68 -11.13 -1.59
CA LEU A 192 9.89 -10.86 -2.40
C LEU A 192 9.67 -9.61 -3.25
N THR A 193 10.34 -8.55 -2.88
CA THR A 193 10.36 -7.25 -3.55
C THR A 193 11.77 -6.64 -3.43
N PRO A 194 12.14 -5.65 -4.23
CA PRO A 194 13.42 -4.97 -4.07
C PRO A 194 13.66 -4.45 -2.64
N MET A 195 12.61 -3.99 -1.96
CA MET A 195 12.71 -3.52 -0.57
C MET A 195 13.11 -4.63 0.41
N THR A 196 12.67 -5.87 0.19
CA THR A 196 12.88 -6.98 1.14
C THR A 196 14.10 -7.83 0.82
N GLU A 197 14.73 -7.66 -0.35
CA GLU A 197 15.96 -8.40 -0.72
C GLU A 197 17.08 -8.14 0.29
N GLN A 198 17.20 -6.93 0.81
CA GLN A 198 18.17 -6.56 1.84
C GLN A 198 18.01 -7.35 3.16
N LEU A 199 16.82 -7.90 3.43
CA LEU A 199 16.57 -8.69 4.65
C LEU A 199 17.16 -10.11 4.57
N PHE A 200 17.67 -10.52 3.41
CA PHE A 200 18.18 -11.85 3.14
C PHE A 200 19.62 -11.79 2.61
N PRO A 201 20.58 -11.34 3.44
CA PRO A 201 21.96 -11.13 2.99
C PRO A 201 22.65 -12.44 2.58
N ASN A 202 22.11 -13.58 3.01
CA ASN A 202 22.60 -14.91 2.67
C ASN A 202 21.48 -15.96 2.73
N GLU A 203 21.76 -17.16 2.20
CA GLU A 203 20.77 -18.25 2.13
C GLU A 203 20.37 -18.78 3.52
N GLU A 204 21.26 -18.72 4.51
CA GLU A 204 20.94 -19.17 5.88
C GLU A 204 19.83 -18.30 6.50
N GLU A 205 19.95 -16.97 6.43
CA GLU A 205 18.94 -16.05 6.93
C GLU A 205 17.63 -16.16 6.14
N ARG A 206 17.75 -16.38 4.83
CA ARG A 206 16.61 -16.64 3.97
C ARG A 206 15.84 -17.90 4.39
N LEU A 207 16.55 -19.00 4.62
CA LEU A 207 15.96 -20.28 5.07
C LEU A 207 15.38 -20.19 6.47
N LYS A 208 16.02 -19.49 7.42
CA LYS A 208 15.48 -19.25 8.76
C LYS A 208 14.10 -18.62 8.70
N ARG A 209 13.91 -17.63 7.82
CA ARG A 209 12.63 -16.98 7.66
C ARG A 209 11.63 -17.85 6.91
N LEU A 210 12.06 -18.51 5.84
CA LEU A 210 11.23 -19.41 5.05
C LEU A 210 10.61 -20.53 5.90
N ASN A 211 11.40 -21.13 6.79
CA ASN A 211 10.96 -22.21 7.69
C ASN A 211 9.85 -21.75 8.69
N ARG A 212 9.66 -20.44 8.86
CA ARG A 212 8.59 -19.90 9.68
C ARG A 212 7.28 -19.68 8.92
N ILE A 213 7.29 -19.81 7.62
CA ILE A 213 6.11 -19.60 6.77
C ILE A 213 5.43 -20.95 6.53
N PRO A 214 4.25 -21.24 7.10
CA PRO A 214 3.55 -22.52 6.94
C PRO A 214 3.31 -22.93 5.48
N LEU A 215 3.07 -21.97 4.57
CA LEU A 215 2.90 -22.27 3.15
C LEU A 215 4.21 -22.59 2.42
N GLY A 216 5.37 -22.60 3.09
CA GLY A 216 6.66 -23.06 2.56
C GLY A 216 7.25 -22.20 1.44
N ARG A 217 6.74 -20.99 1.23
CA ARG A 217 7.27 -20.04 0.25
C ARG A 217 7.13 -18.60 0.74
N PHE A 218 7.98 -17.72 0.25
CA PHE A 218 7.74 -16.28 0.33
C PHE A 218 6.52 -15.89 -0.49
N GLY A 219 5.84 -14.84 -0.09
CA GLY A 219 4.77 -14.24 -0.87
C GLY A 219 5.32 -13.52 -2.11
N ARG A 220 4.46 -13.32 -3.09
CA ARG A 220 4.70 -12.49 -4.28
C ARG A 220 3.82 -11.24 -4.18
N ALA A 221 4.17 -10.21 -4.93
CA ALA A 221 3.36 -8.98 -4.99
C ALA A 221 1.90 -9.27 -5.36
N GLU A 222 1.68 -10.22 -6.27
CA GLU A 222 0.35 -10.65 -6.72
C GLU A 222 -0.50 -11.22 -5.57
N ASP A 223 0.10 -11.96 -4.62
CA ASP A 223 -0.63 -12.50 -3.46
C ASP A 223 -1.30 -11.36 -2.66
N ILE A 224 -0.62 -10.23 -2.52
CA ILE A 224 -1.10 -9.04 -1.82
C ILE A 224 -2.10 -8.27 -2.68
N VAL A 225 -1.80 -8.10 -3.97
CA VAL A 225 -2.64 -7.29 -4.86
C VAL A 225 -4.00 -7.97 -5.12
N HIS A 226 -4.09 -9.30 -5.10
CA HIS A 226 -5.39 -10.00 -5.13
C HIS A 226 -6.30 -9.60 -3.98
N ALA A 227 -5.77 -9.44 -2.76
CA ALA A 227 -6.51 -8.88 -1.64
C ALA A 227 -6.90 -7.41 -1.90
N GLY A 228 -6.00 -6.63 -2.51
CA GLY A 228 -6.27 -5.26 -2.96
C GLY A 228 -7.43 -5.19 -3.95
N VAL A 229 -7.47 -6.08 -4.97
CA VAL A 229 -8.58 -6.18 -5.93
C VAL A 229 -9.91 -6.47 -5.21
N PHE A 230 -9.92 -7.41 -4.27
CA PHE A 230 -11.12 -7.72 -3.47
C PHE A 230 -11.58 -6.50 -2.66
N LEU A 231 -10.67 -5.85 -1.93
CA LEU A 231 -11.01 -4.69 -1.09
C LEU A 231 -11.40 -3.44 -1.90
N ALA A 232 -10.91 -3.29 -3.14
CA ALA A 232 -11.29 -2.23 -4.06
C ALA A 232 -12.66 -2.47 -4.71
N SER A 233 -13.11 -3.73 -4.79
CA SER A 233 -14.36 -4.13 -5.43
C SER A 233 -15.58 -4.00 -4.52
N ASP A 234 -16.78 -4.13 -5.09
CA ASP A 234 -18.03 -4.13 -4.35
C ASP A 234 -18.27 -5.44 -3.57
N GLU A 235 -17.48 -6.49 -3.84
CA GLU A 235 -17.53 -7.77 -3.12
C GLU A 235 -17.18 -7.60 -1.63
N SER A 236 -16.41 -6.56 -1.28
CA SER A 236 -16.04 -6.20 0.10
C SER A 236 -16.91 -5.11 0.71
N SER A 237 -18.12 -4.86 0.17
CA SER A 237 -19.02 -3.77 0.58
C SER A 237 -19.41 -3.79 2.08
N TRP A 238 -19.32 -4.94 2.76
CA TRP A 238 -19.59 -5.08 4.21
C TRP A 238 -18.30 -5.17 5.05
N MET A 239 -17.14 -4.78 4.49
CA MET A 239 -15.85 -4.79 5.19
C MET A 239 -15.31 -3.38 5.40
N THR A 240 -15.18 -2.98 6.66
CA THR A 240 -14.50 -1.74 7.05
C THR A 240 -13.82 -1.92 8.40
N GLY A 241 -12.70 -1.24 8.66
CA GLY A 241 -11.90 -1.32 9.89
C GLY A 241 -11.10 -2.61 10.04
N SER A 242 -11.09 -3.48 9.05
CA SER A 242 -10.48 -4.81 9.12
C SER A 242 -8.97 -4.78 8.89
N GLN A 243 -8.28 -5.73 9.54
CA GLN A 243 -6.89 -6.09 9.30
C GLN A 243 -6.88 -7.38 8.47
N PHE A 244 -6.56 -7.25 7.19
CA PHE A 244 -6.57 -8.36 6.24
C PHE A 244 -5.17 -8.96 6.13
N VAL A 245 -4.91 -10.04 6.88
CA VAL A 245 -3.59 -10.67 6.97
C VAL A 245 -3.39 -11.57 5.75
N VAL A 246 -2.28 -11.34 5.01
CA VAL A 246 -1.87 -12.11 3.83
C VAL A 246 -0.38 -12.42 3.96
N ASP A 247 -0.04 -13.46 4.71
CA ASP A 247 1.31 -13.66 5.25
C ASP A 247 1.84 -15.10 5.16
N GLY A 248 1.12 -15.98 4.48
CA GLY A 248 1.48 -17.40 4.39
C GLY A 248 1.37 -18.16 5.70
N GLY A 249 0.75 -17.57 6.73
CA GLY A 249 0.54 -18.14 8.04
C GLY A 249 1.65 -17.84 9.06
N ILE A 250 2.59 -16.95 8.74
CA ILE A 250 3.74 -16.69 9.63
C ILE A 250 3.31 -16.12 10.99
N THR A 251 2.26 -15.27 11.05
CA THR A 251 1.79 -14.67 12.30
C THR A 251 1.07 -15.64 13.23
N VAL A 252 0.59 -16.77 12.73
CA VAL A 252 -0.13 -17.81 13.53
C VAL A 252 0.75 -19.03 13.78
N ASN A 253 2.00 -19.02 13.33
CA ASN A 253 2.95 -20.08 13.56
C ASN A 253 3.71 -19.82 14.86
N TYR A 254 3.43 -20.62 15.88
CA TYR A 254 3.98 -20.45 17.24
C TYR A 254 5.46 -20.92 17.36
N PHE A 255 5.92 -21.87 16.53
CA PHE A 255 7.28 -22.43 16.57
C PHE A 255 8.10 -22.07 15.33
#